data_0e1835172a3380ae8a290c761edcb9f7
#
_entry.id   0e1835172a3380ae8a290c761edcb9f7
#
_cell.length_a   1.000
_cell.length_b   1.000
_cell.length_c   1.000
_cell.angle_alpha   90.00
_cell.angle_beta   90.00
_cell.angle_gamma   90.00
#
_symmetry.space_group_name_H-M   'P 1'
#
loop_
_entity.id
_entity.type
_entity.pdbx_description
1 polymer ?
#
loop_
_entity_poly.entity_id
_entity_poly.type
_entity_poly.pdbx_seq_one_letter_code
_entity_poly.pdbx_strand_id
1 'polypeptide(L)'
;GVSVGVYRSGDQIIPSMYTDHGWIANNAKEVKSVASVPVYAIGRINDTRVANAIIKSGKADMVAMGRQSIADPETPNKAKAGCFTDIRTCVGCLHGCDANVNLEKSGTCELNPIIGHESEAEYQTVMTDSPKNVLVIGGPAGLEAAIGAAKRGHHVTVYDKDRWAGGKYRLASVPPCKGELGAFIVWQMHELKKLNVPVILNTPVTKELVDSVKPDVVIAATGTTPVVPKKIPGYDKDIVVLGTDVLSGKANTGHNVVVIGGGHAGAETANHIASYMKNVTIVELQEDIAMDEVDTPRNGLLADLKKNGVRIC
;
A
#
# COMPACT_ATOMS: atom_id res chain seq x y z
N GLY A 1 15.97 -22.16 -9.20
CA GLY A 1 15.48 -21.09 -8.31
C GLY A 1 15.86 -21.36 -6.88
N VAL A 2 16.24 -20.31 -6.16
CA VAL A 2 16.48 -20.38 -4.71
C VAL A 2 15.37 -19.65 -3.99
N SER A 3 14.59 -20.40 -3.23
CA SER A 3 13.52 -19.94 -2.35
C SER A 3 13.74 -20.55 -0.98
N VAL A 4 13.13 -20.02 0.05
CA VAL A 4 13.22 -20.53 1.42
C VAL A 4 11.82 -20.66 2.02
N GLY A 5 11.74 -21.46 3.08
CA GLY A 5 10.49 -21.70 3.79
C GLY A 5 9.82 -23.01 3.38
N VAL A 6 8.93 -23.44 4.25
CA VAL A 6 8.03 -24.58 4.09
C VAL A 6 6.62 -24.12 4.48
N TYR A 7 5.58 -24.89 4.20
CA TYR A 7 4.19 -24.50 4.52
C TYR A 7 3.97 -24.01 5.96
N ARG A 8 4.75 -24.51 6.93
CA ARG A 8 4.71 -24.06 8.33
C ARG A 8 5.39 -22.69 8.57
N SER A 9 6.13 -22.18 7.60
CA SER A 9 6.74 -20.85 7.59
C SER A 9 6.28 -20.06 6.36
N GLY A 10 4.96 -19.98 6.15
CA GLY A 10 4.35 -19.36 4.98
C GLY A 10 4.80 -17.92 4.73
N ASP A 11 4.98 -17.15 5.79
CA ASP A 11 5.54 -15.80 5.80
C ASP A 11 6.97 -15.70 5.27
N GLN A 12 7.74 -16.80 5.25
CA GLN A 12 9.04 -16.88 4.59
C GLN A 12 8.94 -17.24 3.11
N ILE A 13 7.94 -18.05 2.71
CA ILE A 13 7.72 -18.43 1.31
C ILE A 13 7.23 -17.23 0.52
N ILE A 14 6.23 -16.52 1.04
CA ILE A 14 5.61 -15.36 0.42
C ILE A 14 5.73 -14.15 1.37
N PRO A 15 6.94 -13.55 1.43
CA PRO A 15 7.23 -12.52 2.41
C PRO A 15 6.42 -11.25 2.17
N SER A 16 5.85 -10.69 3.25
CA SER A 16 5.12 -9.43 3.25
C SER A 16 6.03 -8.20 3.34
N MET A 17 5.43 -7.03 3.49
CA MET A 17 6.12 -5.75 3.71
C MET A 17 7.00 -5.72 4.98
N TYR A 18 6.80 -6.64 5.92
CA TYR A 18 7.60 -6.79 7.15
C TYR A 18 8.94 -7.52 6.93
N THR A 19 9.22 -7.98 5.73
CA THR A 19 10.48 -8.67 5.37
C THR A 19 11.32 -7.79 4.45
N ASP A 20 12.63 -7.78 4.59
CA ASP A 20 13.54 -6.99 3.77
C ASP A 20 13.52 -7.40 2.28
N HIS A 21 13.83 -6.46 1.42
CA HIS A 21 13.93 -6.71 -0.02
C HIS A 21 15.09 -7.63 -0.34
N GLY A 22 14.83 -8.68 -1.15
CA GLY A 22 15.87 -9.61 -1.58
C GLY A 22 16.53 -10.37 -0.43
N TRP A 23 15.83 -10.56 0.67
CA TRP A 23 16.34 -11.12 1.94
C TRP A 23 17.03 -12.47 1.80
N ILE A 24 16.67 -13.27 0.78
CA ILE A 24 17.31 -14.58 0.53
C ILE A 24 18.47 -14.54 -0.47
N ALA A 25 18.91 -13.37 -0.89
CA ALA A 25 19.97 -13.25 -1.90
C ALA A 25 21.30 -13.90 -1.45
N ASN A 26 21.57 -13.96 -0.14
CA ASN A 26 22.74 -14.65 0.38
C ASN A 26 22.62 -16.17 0.25
N ASN A 27 21.43 -16.74 0.47
CA ASN A 27 21.18 -18.17 0.23
C ASN A 27 21.37 -18.52 -1.26
N ALA A 28 20.93 -17.63 -2.16
CA ALA A 28 21.19 -17.81 -3.59
C ALA A 28 22.70 -17.83 -3.91
N LYS A 29 23.51 -16.98 -3.25
CA LYS A 29 24.96 -16.97 -3.38
C LYS A 29 25.62 -18.30 -2.96
N GLU A 30 25.16 -18.84 -1.83
CA GLU A 30 25.67 -20.14 -1.35
C GLU A 30 25.37 -21.28 -2.34
N VAL A 31 24.10 -21.33 -2.81
CA VAL A 31 23.71 -22.30 -3.84
C VAL A 31 24.52 -22.11 -5.11
N LYS A 32 24.72 -20.87 -5.55
CA LYS A 32 25.50 -20.56 -6.75
C LYS A 32 26.95 -21.00 -6.64
N SER A 33 27.54 -20.99 -5.44
CA SER A 33 28.94 -21.39 -5.24
C SER A 33 29.21 -22.87 -5.56
N VAL A 34 28.17 -23.71 -5.58
CA VAL A 34 28.27 -25.16 -5.84
C VAL A 34 27.44 -25.60 -7.07
N ALA A 35 26.61 -24.72 -7.63
CA ALA A 35 25.76 -25.04 -8.77
C ALA A 35 26.56 -24.96 -10.09
N SER A 36 26.34 -25.95 -10.99
CA SER A 36 26.85 -25.93 -12.36
C SER A 36 25.90 -25.30 -13.38
N VAL A 37 24.77 -24.80 -12.92
CA VAL A 37 23.72 -24.19 -13.75
C VAL A 37 23.41 -22.78 -13.25
N PRO A 38 22.83 -21.90 -14.09
CA PRO A 38 22.43 -20.56 -13.65
C PRO A 38 21.48 -20.58 -12.46
N VAL A 39 21.71 -19.69 -11.50
CA VAL A 39 20.93 -19.55 -10.26
C VAL A 39 20.16 -18.24 -10.28
N TYR A 40 18.87 -18.29 -9.98
CA TYR A 40 18.07 -17.09 -9.78
C TYR A 40 17.54 -16.99 -8.34
N ALA A 41 17.58 -15.75 -7.81
CA ALA A 41 17.08 -15.43 -6.49
C ALA A 41 15.59 -15.03 -6.55
N ILE A 42 14.81 -15.49 -5.57
CA ILE A 42 13.41 -15.15 -5.40
C ILE A 42 13.23 -14.61 -3.97
N GLY A 43 12.33 -13.71 -3.71
CA GLY A 43 11.98 -13.28 -2.35
C GLY A 43 11.96 -11.77 -2.21
N ARG A 44 10.77 -11.20 -2.31
CA ARG A 44 10.48 -9.77 -2.19
C ARG A 44 11.47 -8.88 -2.98
N ILE A 45 11.71 -9.24 -4.23
CA ILE A 45 12.48 -8.42 -5.17
C ILE A 45 11.44 -7.65 -6.01
N ASN A 46 11.08 -6.46 -5.58
CA ASN A 46 10.09 -5.59 -6.20
C ASN A 46 10.70 -4.28 -6.74
N ASP A 47 11.98 -4.01 -6.42
CA ASP A 47 12.74 -2.87 -6.94
C ASP A 47 13.83 -3.37 -7.90
N THR A 48 13.85 -2.84 -9.10
CA THR A 48 14.83 -3.19 -10.14
C THR A 48 16.28 -2.81 -9.75
N ARG A 49 16.45 -1.83 -8.85
CA ARG A 49 17.75 -1.45 -8.28
C ARG A 49 18.27 -2.54 -7.35
N VAL A 50 17.39 -3.13 -6.52
CA VAL A 50 17.71 -4.29 -5.68
C VAL A 50 18.06 -5.50 -6.56
N ALA A 51 17.26 -5.78 -7.60
CA ALA A 51 17.52 -6.82 -8.58
C ALA A 51 18.91 -6.67 -9.21
N ASN A 52 19.25 -5.47 -9.67
CA ASN A 52 20.55 -5.17 -10.27
C ASN A 52 21.70 -5.32 -9.25
N ALA A 53 21.51 -4.91 -7.99
CA ALA A 53 22.51 -5.06 -6.94
C ALA A 53 22.80 -6.55 -6.63
N ILE A 54 21.78 -7.41 -6.60
CA ILE A 54 21.94 -8.86 -6.41
C ILE A 54 22.80 -9.47 -7.52
N ILE A 55 22.50 -9.13 -8.79
CA ILE A 55 23.24 -9.65 -9.95
C ILE A 55 24.68 -9.11 -9.96
N LYS A 56 24.85 -7.78 -9.82
CA LYS A 56 26.18 -7.15 -9.82
C LYS A 56 27.09 -7.63 -8.70
N SER A 57 26.53 -7.96 -7.55
CA SER A 57 27.31 -8.53 -6.43
C SER A 57 27.61 -10.03 -6.59
N GLY A 58 27.23 -10.65 -7.70
CA GLY A 58 27.48 -12.05 -8.00
C GLY A 58 26.67 -13.03 -7.16
N LYS A 59 25.64 -12.57 -6.44
CA LYS A 59 24.81 -13.40 -5.56
C LYS A 59 23.90 -14.35 -6.34
N ALA A 60 23.45 -13.94 -7.51
CA ALA A 60 22.65 -14.76 -8.43
C ALA A 60 22.96 -14.37 -9.87
N ASP A 61 22.58 -15.20 -10.84
CA ASP A 61 22.70 -14.89 -12.27
C ASP A 61 21.48 -14.15 -12.78
N MET A 62 20.33 -14.39 -12.15
CA MET A 62 19.04 -13.80 -12.48
C MET A 62 18.21 -13.57 -11.20
N VAL A 63 17.11 -12.84 -11.34
CA VAL A 63 16.12 -12.65 -10.27
C VAL A 63 14.71 -12.97 -10.78
N ALA A 64 13.84 -13.41 -9.87
CA ALA A 64 12.40 -13.57 -10.15
C ALA A 64 11.59 -12.53 -9.38
N MET A 65 10.74 -11.79 -10.11
CA MET A 65 9.97 -10.65 -9.59
C MET A 65 8.45 -10.90 -9.73
N GLY A 66 7.94 -12.03 -9.21
CA GLY A 66 6.56 -12.49 -9.43
C GLY A 66 5.50 -11.42 -9.11
N ARG A 67 5.38 -11.01 -7.84
CA ARG A 67 4.37 -10.02 -7.40
C ARG A 67 4.61 -8.63 -8.00
N GLN A 68 5.85 -8.29 -8.31
CA GLN A 68 6.15 -7.06 -9.04
C GLN A 68 5.56 -7.09 -10.46
N SER A 69 5.63 -8.24 -11.14
CA SER A 69 4.99 -8.40 -12.46
C SER A 69 3.46 -8.35 -12.39
N ILE A 70 2.86 -8.73 -11.27
CA ILE A 70 1.42 -8.54 -11.00
C ILE A 70 1.09 -7.05 -10.82
N ALA A 71 1.90 -6.33 -10.05
CA ALA A 71 1.70 -4.90 -9.80
C ALA A 71 1.94 -4.07 -11.08
N ASP A 72 2.99 -4.41 -11.84
CA ASP A 72 3.36 -3.72 -13.07
C ASP A 72 4.06 -4.69 -14.05
N PRO A 73 3.33 -5.25 -15.02
CA PRO A 73 3.91 -6.19 -15.99
C PRO A 73 4.98 -5.54 -16.88
N GLU A 74 4.93 -4.20 -17.06
CA GLU A 74 5.89 -3.45 -17.86
C GLU A 74 7.20 -3.12 -17.10
N THR A 75 7.37 -3.61 -15.89
CA THR A 75 8.57 -3.37 -15.06
C THR A 75 9.88 -3.60 -15.83
N PRO A 76 10.09 -4.72 -16.56
CA PRO A 76 11.33 -4.94 -17.28
C PRO A 76 11.58 -3.93 -18.39
N ASN A 77 10.53 -3.57 -19.14
CA ASN A 77 10.61 -2.61 -20.24
C ASN A 77 10.90 -1.20 -19.74
N LYS A 78 10.21 -0.77 -18.69
CA LYS A 78 10.43 0.52 -18.03
C LYS A 78 11.84 0.62 -17.43
N ALA A 79 12.31 -0.43 -16.77
CA ALA A 79 13.67 -0.49 -16.23
C ALA A 79 14.74 -0.43 -17.33
N LYS A 80 14.56 -1.15 -18.44
CA LYS A 80 15.43 -1.11 -19.62
C LYS A 80 15.51 0.28 -20.24
N ALA A 81 14.40 1.00 -20.25
CA ALA A 81 14.32 2.37 -20.75
C ALA A 81 14.86 3.42 -19.74
N GLY A 82 15.21 3.03 -18.52
CA GLY A 82 15.63 3.96 -17.46
C GLY A 82 14.47 4.73 -16.80
N CYS A 83 13.23 4.37 -17.10
CA CYS A 83 12.02 5.02 -16.60
C CYS A 83 11.59 4.46 -15.24
N PHE A 84 12.46 4.51 -14.23
CA PHE A 84 12.23 3.90 -12.92
C PHE A 84 11.05 4.50 -12.17
N THR A 85 10.80 5.79 -12.33
CA THR A 85 9.67 6.49 -11.70
C THR A 85 8.31 6.08 -12.27
N ASP A 86 8.28 5.48 -13.46
CA ASP A 86 7.08 5.00 -14.11
C ASP A 86 6.65 3.61 -13.61
N ILE A 87 7.52 2.93 -12.84
CA ILE A 87 7.25 1.60 -12.32
C ILE A 87 6.32 1.68 -11.10
N ARG A 88 5.16 1.02 -11.19
CA ARG A 88 4.24 0.81 -10.08
C ARG A 88 4.78 -0.32 -9.20
N THR A 89 5.44 0.03 -8.11
CA THR A 89 6.13 -0.95 -7.27
C THR A 89 5.16 -1.72 -6.38
N CYS A 90 5.30 -3.05 -6.34
CA CYS A 90 4.55 -3.91 -5.42
C CYS A 90 4.88 -3.56 -3.95
N VAL A 91 3.88 -3.33 -3.13
CA VAL A 91 4.03 -2.95 -1.70
C VAL A 91 4.06 -4.14 -0.74
N GLY A 92 3.92 -5.37 -1.24
CA GLY A 92 3.98 -6.57 -0.41
C GLY A 92 2.82 -6.74 0.58
N CYS A 93 1.62 -6.22 0.25
CA CYS A 93 0.43 -6.30 1.10
C CYS A 93 -0.17 -7.72 1.19
N LEU A 94 -0.06 -8.52 0.15
CA LEU A 94 -0.61 -9.88 0.03
C LEU A 94 -2.14 -10.00 0.00
N HIS A 95 -2.89 -8.91 0.15
CA HIS A 95 -4.35 -8.91 0.28
C HIS A 95 -5.07 -9.53 -0.93
N GLY A 96 -4.66 -9.18 -2.13
CA GLY A 96 -5.34 -9.63 -3.34
C GLY A 96 -4.68 -10.83 -4.04
N CYS A 97 -3.36 -10.89 -4.06
CA CYS A 97 -2.63 -11.90 -4.82
C CYS A 97 -2.49 -13.22 -4.05
N ASP A 98 -2.16 -13.18 -2.76
CA ASP A 98 -1.93 -14.37 -1.93
C ASP A 98 -3.20 -14.78 -1.18
N ALA A 99 -3.81 -13.86 -0.43
CA ALA A 99 -4.99 -14.18 0.37
C ALA A 99 -6.17 -14.68 -0.49
N ASN A 100 -6.42 -14.07 -1.66
CA ASN A 100 -7.48 -14.53 -2.54
C ASN A 100 -7.20 -15.94 -3.08
N VAL A 101 -5.96 -16.24 -3.45
CA VAL A 101 -5.59 -17.59 -3.92
C VAL A 101 -5.77 -18.63 -2.81
N ASN A 102 -5.38 -18.30 -1.57
CA ASN A 102 -5.60 -19.16 -0.41
C ASN A 102 -7.08 -19.38 -0.08
N LEU A 103 -7.95 -18.45 -0.51
CA LEU A 103 -9.41 -18.54 -0.40
C LEU A 103 -10.07 -19.14 -1.67
N GLU A 104 -9.27 -19.70 -2.59
CA GLU A 104 -9.74 -20.25 -3.88
C GLU A 104 -10.48 -19.22 -4.75
N LYS A 105 -10.12 -17.93 -4.62
CA LYS A 105 -10.66 -16.83 -5.40
C LYS A 105 -9.66 -16.38 -6.47
N SER A 106 -10.14 -15.69 -7.48
CA SER A 106 -9.28 -15.06 -8.48
C SER A 106 -8.30 -14.08 -7.82
N GLY A 107 -7.03 -14.16 -8.19
CA GLY A 107 -6.01 -13.22 -7.73
C GLY A 107 -6.32 -11.80 -8.20
N THR A 108 -6.18 -10.83 -7.30
CA THR A 108 -6.31 -9.40 -7.59
C THR A 108 -5.08 -8.66 -7.08
N CYS A 109 -5.00 -7.37 -7.33
CA CYS A 109 -3.95 -6.53 -6.79
C CYS A 109 -4.54 -5.19 -6.34
N GLU A 110 -4.18 -4.73 -5.14
CA GLU A 110 -4.64 -3.43 -4.63
C GLU A 110 -4.15 -2.24 -5.48
N LEU A 111 -3.03 -2.42 -6.18
CA LEU A 111 -2.40 -1.37 -6.95
C LEU A 111 -2.73 -1.43 -8.44
N ASN A 112 -2.98 -2.64 -8.96
CA ASN A 112 -3.25 -2.87 -10.37
C ASN A 112 -4.68 -3.38 -10.57
N PRO A 113 -5.62 -2.49 -10.96
CA PRO A 113 -7.02 -2.87 -11.10
C PRO A 113 -7.30 -3.75 -12.33
N ILE A 114 -6.32 -3.93 -13.23
CA ILE A 114 -6.50 -4.66 -14.49
C ILE A 114 -6.23 -6.17 -14.31
N ILE A 115 -5.51 -6.56 -13.27
CA ILE A 115 -5.11 -7.96 -13.08
C ILE A 115 -6.32 -8.91 -13.06
N GLY A 116 -6.26 -9.94 -13.90
CA GLY A 116 -7.35 -10.90 -14.09
C GLY A 116 -8.43 -10.44 -15.07
N HIS A 117 -8.34 -9.20 -15.57
CA HIS A 117 -9.29 -8.58 -16.49
C HIS A 117 -8.63 -8.10 -17.81
N GLU A 118 -7.42 -8.58 -18.08
CA GLU A 118 -6.59 -8.08 -19.20
C GLU A 118 -7.22 -8.31 -20.58
N SER A 119 -8.10 -9.30 -20.70
CA SER A 119 -8.82 -9.62 -21.94
C SER A 119 -10.20 -8.96 -22.04
N GLU A 120 -10.70 -8.34 -20.97
CA GLU A 120 -12.04 -7.76 -20.93
C GLU A 120 -12.06 -6.37 -21.56
N ALA A 121 -13.02 -6.12 -22.46
CA ALA A 121 -13.10 -4.88 -23.22
C ALA A 121 -13.27 -3.63 -22.34
N GLU A 122 -13.99 -3.78 -21.21
CA GLU A 122 -14.23 -2.69 -20.25
C GLU A 122 -12.95 -2.21 -19.57
N TYR A 123 -11.95 -3.07 -19.42
CA TYR A 123 -10.66 -2.76 -18.81
C TYR A 123 -9.60 -2.30 -19.81
N GLN A 124 -9.88 -2.39 -21.11
CA GLN A 124 -8.97 -1.89 -22.13
C GLN A 124 -8.95 -0.36 -22.16
N THR A 125 -7.76 0.19 -22.30
CA THR A 125 -7.60 1.64 -22.47
C THR A 125 -7.91 2.01 -23.91
N VAL A 126 -9.19 2.26 -24.21
CA VAL A 126 -9.64 2.73 -25.52
C VAL A 126 -9.94 4.22 -25.43
N MET A 127 -9.40 4.99 -26.38
CA MET A 127 -9.70 6.43 -26.49
C MET A 127 -11.18 6.63 -26.80
N THR A 128 -11.79 7.60 -26.14
CA THR A 128 -13.20 7.95 -26.39
C THR A 128 -13.34 8.94 -27.54
N ASP A 129 -14.40 8.77 -28.33
CA ASP A 129 -14.79 9.74 -29.35
C ASP A 129 -15.62 10.91 -28.76
N SER A 130 -16.01 10.81 -27.50
CA SER A 130 -16.82 11.79 -26.78
C SER A 130 -16.17 12.17 -25.44
N PRO A 131 -15.10 12.99 -25.44
CA PRO A 131 -14.45 13.46 -24.22
C PRO A 131 -15.45 14.18 -23.30
N LYS A 132 -15.32 13.91 -21.99
CA LYS A 132 -16.14 14.54 -20.93
C LYS A 132 -15.26 15.31 -19.98
N ASN A 133 -15.80 16.34 -19.35
CA ASN A 133 -15.20 17.02 -18.21
C ASN A 133 -15.51 16.23 -16.94
N VAL A 134 -14.49 15.64 -16.33
CA VAL A 134 -14.60 14.75 -15.18
C VAL A 134 -14.01 15.43 -13.94
N LEU A 135 -14.83 15.65 -12.93
CA LEU A 135 -14.38 16.10 -11.61
C LEU A 135 -14.21 14.90 -10.70
N VAL A 136 -13.03 14.71 -10.16
CA VAL A 136 -12.71 13.61 -9.24
C VAL A 136 -12.45 14.17 -7.84
N ILE A 137 -13.04 13.53 -6.81
CA ILE A 137 -12.87 13.94 -5.41
C ILE A 137 -12.16 12.82 -4.65
N GLY A 138 -10.99 13.12 -4.07
CA GLY A 138 -10.42 12.31 -3.01
C GLY A 138 -9.16 11.51 -3.33
N GLY A 139 -8.90 10.52 -2.47
CA GLY A 139 -7.66 9.80 -2.28
C GLY A 139 -7.30 8.78 -3.38
N PRO A 140 -6.60 7.68 -3.04
CA PRO A 140 -5.93 6.82 -4.04
C PRO A 140 -6.89 6.19 -5.06
N ALA A 141 -8.10 5.83 -4.66
CA ALA A 141 -9.11 5.33 -5.60
C ALA A 141 -9.53 6.41 -6.61
N GLY A 142 -9.67 7.67 -6.17
CA GLY A 142 -9.93 8.80 -7.05
C GLY A 142 -8.76 9.10 -7.98
N LEU A 143 -7.51 9.06 -7.48
CA LEU A 143 -6.32 9.25 -8.30
C LEU A 143 -6.22 8.16 -9.40
N GLU A 144 -6.52 6.90 -9.08
CA GLU A 144 -6.53 5.82 -10.07
C GLU A 144 -7.65 5.99 -11.09
N ALA A 145 -8.86 6.36 -10.66
CA ALA A 145 -9.97 6.68 -11.57
C ALA A 145 -9.62 7.86 -12.49
N ALA A 146 -8.93 8.87 -11.98
CA ALA A 146 -8.46 10.01 -12.76
C ALA A 146 -7.44 9.59 -13.82
N ILE A 147 -6.48 8.72 -13.47
CA ILE A 147 -5.50 8.15 -14.40
C ILE A 147 -6.22 7.38 -15.51
N GLY A 148 -7.16 6.51 -15.14
CA GLY A 148 -7.94 5.73 -16.09
C GLY A 148 -8.77 6.59 -17.05
N ALA A 149 -9.48 7.59 -16.52
CA ALA A 149 -10.28 8.52 -17.32
C ALA A 149 -9.41 9.37 -18.26
N ALA A 150 -8.29 9.90 -17.78
CA ALA A 150 -7.37 10.68 -18.59
C ALA A 150 -6.73 9.85 -19.72
N LYS A 151 -6.33 8.61 -19.43
CA LYS A 151 -5.83 7.67 -20.46
C LYS A 151 -6.87 7.36 -21.54
N ARG A 152 -8.15 7.47 -21.23
CA ARG A 152 -9.26 7.33 -22.19
C ARG A 152 -9.60 8.63 -22.95
N GLY A 153 -8.88 9.73 -22.70
CA GLY A 153 -9.05 11.00 -23.40
C GLY A 153 -10.07 11.95 -22.79
N HIS A 154 -10.55 11.72 -21.57
CA HIS A 154 -11.41 12.66 -20.85
C HIS A 154 -10.60 13.83 -20.27
N HIS A 155 -11.25 14.99 -20.10
CA HIS A 155 -10.68 16.16 -19.41
C HIS A 155 -10.91 16.02 -17.91
N VAL A 156 -9.87 15.67 -17.16
CA VAL A 156 -9.98 15.32 -15.75
C VAL A 156 -9.37 16.41 -14.88
N THR A 157 -10.04 16.73 -13.78
CA THR A 157 -9.48 17.54 -12.67
C THR A 157 -9.74 16.83 -11.35
N VAL A 158 -8.71 16.68 -10.54
CA VAL A 158 -8.81 16.07 -9.21
C VAL A 158 -8.82 17.17 -8.15
N TYR A 159 -9.73 17.07 -7.18
CA TYR A 159 -9.80 17.92 -6.00
C TYR A 159 -9.62 17.10 -4.72
N ASP A 160 -8.83 17.59 -3.79
CA ASP A 160 -8.72 17.04 -2.44
C ASP A 160 -8.76 18.17 -1.41
N LYS A 161 -9.52 17.97 -0.33
CA LYS A 161 -9.61 18.90 0.80
C LYS A 161 -8.32 18.98 1.61
N ASP A 162 -7.52 17.92 1.56
CA ASP A 162 -6.29 17.81 2.34
C ASP A 162 -5.10 18.50 1.65
N ARG A 163 -4.12 18.86 2.45
CA ARG A 163 -2.86 19.45 1.99
C ARG A 163 -2.03 18.50 1.11
N TRP A 164 -2.23 17.21 1.28
CA TRP A 164 -1.46 16.16 0.61
C TRP A 164 -2.43 15.16 -0.03
N ALA A 165 -2.13 14.76 -1.25
CA ALA A 165 -2.86 13.70 -1.92
C ALA A 165 -2.71 12.35 -1.19
N GLY A 166 -3.67 11.43 -1.41
CA GLY A 166 -3.61 10.05 -0.94
C GLY A 166 -4.42 9.75 0.31
N GLY A 167 -5.04 10.76 0.94
CA GLY A 167 -5.99 10.56 2.04
C GLY A 167 -5.47 9.64 3.14
N LYS A 168 -6.29 8.69 3.59
CA LYS A 168 -5.93 7.74 4.66
C LYS A 168 -4.86 6.73 4.25
N TYR A 169 -4.73 6.42 2.99
CA TYR A 169 -3.68 5.52 2.51
C TYR A 169 -2.28 6.07 2.79
N ARG A 170 -2.14 7.41 2.71
CA ARG A 170 -0.92 8.10 3.14
C ARG A 170 -0.68 7.91 4.65
N LEU A 171 -1.73 7.93 5.47
CA LEU A 171 -1.58 7.66 6.91
C LEU A 171 -1.21 6.19 7.17
N ALA A 172 -1.75 5.26 6.40
CA ALA A 172 -1.38 3.86 6.47
C ALA A 172 0.09 3.59 6.12
N SER A 173 0.78 4.53 5.45
CA SER A 173 2.21 4.41 5.17
C SER A 173 3.13 4.84 6.32
N VAL A 174 2.57 5.42 7.40
CA VAL A 174 3.35 5.98 8.52
C VAL A 174 3.88 4.91 9.49
N PRO A 175 3.12 3.85 9.85
CA PRO A 175 3.63 2.80 10.72
C PRO A 175 4.89 2.12 10.16
N PRO A 176 5.71 1.49 11.03
CA PRO A 176 6.90 0.75 10.60
C PRO A 176 6.61 -0.25 9.47
N CYS A 177 7.58 -0.46 8.59
CA CYS A 177 7.54 -1.37 7.44
C CYS A 177 6.53 -1.01 6.33
N LYS A 178 5.74 0.05 6.45
CA LYS A 178 4.65 0.41 5.52
C LYS A 178 4.97 1.57 4.57
N GLY A 179 6.19 2.07 4.57
CA GLY A 179 6.58 3.23 3.73
C GLY A 179 6.32 3.08 2.23
N GLU A 180 6.30 1.85 1.71
CA GLU A 180 6.03 1.57 0.29
C GLU A 180 4.59 1.95 -0.13
N LEU A 181 3.64 1.95 0.81
CA LEU A 181 2.29 2.45 0.53
C LEU A 181 2.33 3.93 0.11
N GLY A 182 3.18 4.73 0.75
CA GLY A 182 3.40 6.13 0.36
C GLY A 182 4.01 6.28 -1.03
N ALA A 183 4.89 5.37 -1.43
CA ALA A 183 5.49 5.35 -2.76
C ALA A 183 4.44 5.15 -3.87
N PHE A 184 3.37 4.40 -3.60
CA PHE A 184 2.27 4.25 -4.55
C PHE A 184 1.55 5.59 -4.82
N ILE A 185 1.31 6.42 -3.80
CA ILE A 185 0.73 7.75 -3.99
C ILE A 185 1.67 8.65 -4.82
N VAL A 186 2.98 8.58 -4.57
CA VAL A 186 3.97 9.31 -5.36
C VAL A 186 3.92 8.88 -6.82
N TRP A 187 3.79 7.58 -7.08
CA TRP A 187 3.63 7.05 -8.43
C TRP A 187 2.34 7.54 -9.10
N GLN A 188 1.19 7.53 -8.41
CA GLN A 188 -0.07 8.05 -8.97
C GLN A 188 0.02 9.53 -9.31
N MET A 189 0.64 10.34 -8.45
CA MET A 189 0.86 11.76 -8.72
C MET A 189 1.79 11.99 -9.91
N HIS A 190 2.81 11.15 -10.08
CA HIS A 190 3.69 11.16 -11.23
C HIS A 190 2.93 10.84 -12.53
N GLU A 191 2.10 9.80 -12.54
CA GLU A 191 1.28 9.42 -13.70
C GLU A 191 0.28 10.55 -14.07
N LEU A 192 -0.40 11.15 -13.10
CA LEU A 192 -1.30 12.28 -13.33
C LEU A 192 -0.57 13.49 -13.95
N LYS A 193 0.64 13.78 -13.46
CA LYS A 193 1.49 14.82 -14.03
C LYS A 193 1.86 14.54 -15.49
N LYS A 194 2.22 13.30 -15.83
CA LYS A 194 2.50 12.88 -17.23
C LYS A 194 1.29 13.05 -18.15
N LEU A 195 0.09 12.80 -17.60
CA LEU A 195 -1.18 12.94 -18.30
C LEU A 195 -1.70 14.39 -18.31
N ASN A 196 -0.96 15.34 -17.76
CA ASN A 196 -1.35 16.76 -17.61
C ASN A 196 -2.68 16.93 -16.84
N VAL A 197 -2.99 16.07 -15.88
CA VAL A 197 -4.18 16.15 -15.04
C VAL A 197 -3.91 17.09 -13.87
N PRO A 198 -4.66 18.19 -13.72
CA PRO A 198 -4.56 19.07 -12.56
C PRO A 198 -5.00 18.34 -11.27
N VAL A 199 -4.20 18.45 -10.20
CA VAL A 199 -4.56 18.01 -8.85
C VAL A 199 -4.57 19.21 -7.93
N ILE A 200 -5.77 19.61 -7.50
CA ILE A 200 -6.00 20.82 -6.71
C ILE A 200 -6.23 20.43 -5.25
N LEU A 201 -5.21 20.65 -4.43
CA LEU A 201 -5.21 20.33 -3.00
C LEU A 201 -5.76 21.51 -2.16
N ASN A 202 -5.96 21.27 -0.84
CA ASN A 202 -6.55 22.24 0.09
C ASN A 202 -7.92 22.81 -0.39
N THR A 203 -8.66 22.04 -1.19
CA THR A 203 -9.90 22.51 -1.80
C THR A 203 -11.02 21.50 -1.57
N PRO A 204 -11.85 21.70 -0.54
CA PRO A 204 -13.02 20.86 -0.33
C PRO A 204 -14.02 21.08 -1.46
N VAL A 205 -14.51 20.00 -2.02
CA VAL A 205 -15.55 20.08 -3.05
C VAL A 205 -16.91 20.31 -2.38
N THR A 206 -17.49 21.44 -2.70
CA THR A 206 -18.85 21.82 -2.26
C THR A 206 -19.80 21.80 -3.45
N LYS A 207 -21.10 21.92 -3.17
CA LYS A 207 -22.12 22.03 -4.24
C LYS A 207 -21.85 23.25 -5.13
N GLU A 208 -21.47 24.38 -4.55
CA GLU A 208 -21.18 25.63 -5.27
C GLU A 208 -19.99 25.44 -6.23
N LEU A 209 -18.96 24.70 -5.82
CA LEU A 209 -17.82 24.38 -6.70
C LEU A 209 -18.28 23.53 -7.87
N VAL A 210 -19.08 22.48 -7.64
CA VAL A 210 -19.61 21.64 -8.71
C VAL A 210 -20.48 22.45 -9.67
N ASP A 211 -21.37 23.30 -9.14
CA ASP A 211 -22.24 24.18 -9.93
C ASP A 211 -21.43 25.19 -10.76
N SER A 212 -20.27 25.64 -10.28
CA SER A 212 -19.39 26.57 -11.01
C SER A 212 -18.56 25.91 -12.09
N VAL A 213 -18.02 24.71 -11.80
CA VAL A 213 -17.19 23.92 -12.74
C VAL A 213 -18.03 23.26 -13.82
N LYS A 214 -19.27 22.90 -13.51
CA LYS A 214 -20.22 22.23 -14.39
C LYS A 214 -19.63 20.98 -15.09
N PRO A 215 -19.10 20.02 -14.33
CA PRO A 215 -18.56 18.82 -14.93
C PRO A 215 -19.68 17.96 -15.53
N ASP A 216 -19.35 17.18 -16.56
CA ASP A 216 -20.26 16.17 -17.11
C ASP A 216 -20.40 14.96 -16.19
N VAL A 217 -19.35 14.65 -15.41
CA VAL A 217 -19.30 13.53 -14.47
C VAL A 217 -18.55 13.92 -13.21
N VAL A 218 -19.08 13.50 -12.06
CA VAL A 218 -18.40 13.59 -10.75
C VAL A 218 -18.07 12.18 -10.25
N ILE A 219 -16.80 11.93 -9.94
CA ILE A 219 -16.35 10.70 -9.29
C ILE A 219 -16.04 11.01 -7.82
N ALA A 220 -16.84 10.48 -6.91
CA ALA A 220 -16.71 10.69 -5.48
C ALA A 220 -15.93 9.52 -4.83
N ALA A 221 -14.65 9.75 -4.50
CA ALA A 221 -13.78 8.80 -3.80
C ALA A 221 -13.34 9.38 -2.45
N THR A 222 -14.30 9.88 -1.68
CA THR A 222 -14.09 10.68 -0.45
C THR A 222 -13.62 9.87 0.76
N GLY A 223 -13.60 8.53 0.65
CA GLY A 223 -13.16 7.63 1.71
C GLY A 223 -14.14 7.55 2.88
N THR A 224 -13.64 7.21 4.05
CA THR A 224 -14.40 7.00 5.29
C THR A 224 -13.99 7.99 6.37
N THR A 225 -14.78 8.14 7.43
CA THR A 225 -14.44 8.87 8.65
C THR A 225 -14.20 7.89 9.80
N PRO A 226 -13.27 8.18 10.74
CA PRO A 226 -13.11 7.35 11.92
C PRO A 226 -14.40 7.29 12.74
N VAL A 227 -14.71 6.11 13.27
CA VAL A 227 -15.81 5.95 14.21
C VAL A 227 -15.28 6.20 15.62
N VAL A 228 -15.91 7.13 16.34
CA VAL A 228 -15.64 7.37 17.76
C VAL A 228 -16.63 6.56 18.58
N PRO A 229 -16.15 5.65 19.48
CA PRO A 229 -17.05 4.78 20.25
C PRO A 229 -17.69 5.54 21.42
N LYS A 230 -18.72 6.34 21.15
CA LYS A 230 -19.41 7.23 22.10
C LYS A 230 -20.02 6.52 23.32
N LYS A 231 -20.11 5.18 23.29
CA LYS A 231 -20.58 4.36 24.42
C LYS A 231 -19.52 4.16 25.50
N ILE A 232 -18.25 4.45 25.21
CA ILE A 232 -17.17 4.33 26.18
C ILE A 232 -17.14 5.62 27.03
N PRO A 233 -17.32 5.54 28.36
CA PRO A 233 -17.28 6.72 29.22
C PRO A 233 -15.95 7.46 29.11
N GLY A 234 -15.99 8.76 28.89
CA GLY A 234 -14.81 9.61 28.76
C GLY A 234 -14.20 9.65 27.35
N TYR A 235 -14.90 9.13 26.32
CA TYR A 235 -14.47 9.22 24.91
C TYR A 235 -14.23 10.66 24.43
N ASP A 236 -14.82 11.63 25.10
CA ASP A 236 -14.82 13.08 24.82
C ASP A 236 -13.82 13.87 25.67
N LYS A 237 -12.99 13.20 26.48
CA LYS A 237 -11.95 13.87 27.27
C LYS A 237 -10.78 14.32 26.38
N ASP A 238 -10.12 15.41 26.75
CA ASP A 238 -8.97 16.00 26.04
C ASP A 238 -7.79 15.04 25.86
N ILE A 239 -7.68 14.02 26.73
CA ILE A 239 -6.64 12.98 26.62
C ILE A 239 -6.95 11.92 25.57
N VAL A 240 -8.15 11.92 25.01
CA VAL A 240 -8.59 10.96 23.99
C VAL A 240 -8.38 11.57 22.61
N VAL A 241 -7.55 10.94 21.82
CA VAL A 241 -7.22 11.39 20.47
C VAL A 241 -7.43 10.26 19.46
N LEU A 242 -7.72 10.60 18.22
CA LEU A 242 -7.87 9.61 17.16
C LEU A 242 -6.49 9.06 16.72
N GLY A 243 -6.39 7.77 16.42
CA GLY A 243 -5.18 7.18 15.84
C GLY A 243 -4.77 7.87 14.53
N THR A 244 -5.72 8.30 13.71
CA THR A 244 -5.46 9.08 12.49
C THR A 244 -4.83 10.44 12.77
N ASP A 245 -5.15 11.07 13.90
CA ASP A 245 -4.54 12.35 14.28
C ASP A 245 -3.11 12.15 14.80
N VAL A 246 -2.86 11.04 15.49
CA VAL A 246 -1.49 10.63 15.87
C VAL A 246 -0.64 10.37 14.63
N LEU A 247 -1.11 9.53 13.70
CA LEU A 247 -0.39 9.19 12.46
C LEU A 247 -0.19 10.39 11.54
N SER A 248 -1.10 11.37 11.57
CA SER A 248 -0.96 12.61 10.79
C SER A 248 -0.09 13.67 11.46
N GLY A 249 0.34 13.46 12.70
CA GLY A 249 1.10 14.43 13.50
C GLY A 249 0.25 15.59 14.04
N LYS A 250 -1.09 15.51 13.98
CA LYS A 250 -2.01 16.51 14.55
C LYS A 250 -2.15 16.38 16.06
N ALA A 251 -1.95 15.17 16.59
CA ALA A 251 -1.98 14.90 18.03
C ALA A 251 -0.70 14.24 18.48
N ASN A 252 -0.22 14.63 19.66
CA ASN A 252 0.90 13.99 20.35
C ASN A 252 0.39 13.11 21.48
N THR A 253 1.11 12.01 21.74
CA THR A 253 0.82 11.10 22.85
C THR A 253 1.84 11.29 23.98
N GLY A 254 1.41 11.03 25.22
CA GLY A 254 2.32 10.92 26.35
C GLY A 254 3.25 9.71 26.25
N HIS A 255 3.96 9.39 27.33
CA HIS A 255 4.85 8.22 27.39
C HIS A 255 4.09 6.92 27.59
N ASN A 256 3.02 6.94 28.39
CA ASN A 256 2.13 5.80 28.62
C ASN A 256 0.86 5.99 27.78
N VAL A 257 0.57 5.07 26.88
CA VAL A 257 -0.54 5.16 25.94
C VAL A 257 -1.40 3.90 26.00
N VAL A 258 -2.70 4.11 26.00
CA VAL A 258 -3.67 3.02 25.82
C VAL A 258 -4.34 3.21 24.45
N VAL A 259 -4.28 2.20 23.61
CA VAL A 259 -4.98 2.14 22.32
C VAL A 259 -6.25 1.32 22.53
N ILE A 260 -7.41 1.93 22.30
CA ILE A 260 -8.70 1.26 22.41
C ILE A 260 -9.12 0.77 21.02
N GLY A 261 -9.24 -0.54 20.89
CA GLY A 261 -9.48 -1.25 19.64
C GLY A 261 -8.17 -1.77 19.03
N GLY A 262 -8.08 -3.08 18.93
CA GLY A 262 -6.93 -3.83 18.41
C GLY A 262 -7.12 -4.33 16.97
N GLY A 263 -8.10 -3.83 16.21
CA GLY A 263 -8.18 -4.10 14.78
C GLY A 263 -6.92 -3.61 14.07
N HIS A 264 -6.77 -3.92 12.78
CA HIS A 264 -5.57 -3.61 11.98
C HIS A 264 -5.07 -2.17 12.19
N ALA A 265 -5.95 -1.17 12.04
CA ALA A 265 -5.57 0.24 12.21
C ALA A 265 -5.10 0.59 13.64
N GLY A 266 -5.73 0.00 14.67
CA GLY A 266 -5.34 0.19 16.06
C GLY A 266 -4.01 -0.45 16.39
N ALA A 267 -3.80 -1.68 15.93
CA ALA A 267 -2.55 -2.42 16.10
C ALA A 267 -1.36 -1.72 15.42
N GLU A 268 -1.56 -1.20 14.20
CA GLU A 268 -0.55 -0.43 13.49
C GLU A 268 -0.23 0.91 14.15
N THR A 269 -1.27 1.61 14.65
CA THR A 269 -1.09 2.84 15.43
C THR A 269 -0.31 2.57 16.71
N ALA A 270 -0.61 1.47 17.39
CA ALA A 270 0.13 1.04 18.59
C ALA A 270 1.60 0.74 18.26
N ASN A 271 1.86 0.02 17.17
CA ASN A 271 3.22 -0.26 16.71
C ASN A 271 3.99 1.02 16.39
N HIS A 272 3.35 1.96 15.69
CA HIS A 272 3.94 3.27 15.42
C HIS A 272 4.30 4.01 16.70
N ILE A 273 3.40 4.09 17.67
CA ILE A 273 3.65 4.78 18.94
C ILE A 273 4.78 4.09 19.71
N ALA A 274 4.77 2.75 19.79
CA ALA A 274 5.77 1.97 20.51
C ALA A 274 7.17 2.08 19.88
N SER A 275 7.27 2.28 18.57
CA SER A 275 8.55 2.48 17.87
C SER A 275 9.31 3.73 18.34
N TYR A 276 8.65 4.66 19.03
CA TYR A 276 9.25 5.82 19.70
C TYR A 276 9.58 5.56 21.18
N MET A 277 9.75 4.29 21.57
CA MET A 277 10.09 3.89 22.96
C MET A 277 9.04 4.31 24.00
N LYS A 278 7.77 4.34 23.63
CA LYS A 278 6.65 4.63 24.52
C LYS A 278 6.05 3.33 25.06
N ASN A 279 5.51 3.37 26.26
CA ASN A 279 4.77 2.24 26.85
C ASN A 279 3.37 2.19 26.28
N VAL A 280 3.07 1.16 25.49
CA VAL A 280 1.78 1.03 24.82
C VAL A 280 1.03 -0.21 25.30
N THR A 281 -0.26 -0.05 25.55
CA THR A 281 -1.18 -1.15 25.84
C THR A 281 -2.34 -1.07 24.84
N ILE A 282 -2.63 -2.17 24.16
CA ILE A 282 -3.84 -2.34 23.34
C ILE A 282 -4.91 -2.98 24.22
N VAL A 283 -6.12 -2.43 24.19
CA VAL A 283 -7.32 -3.03 24.79
C VAL A 283 -8.27 -3.41 23.68
N GLU A 284 -8.56 -4.71 23.54
CA GLU A 284 -9.40 -5.27 22.50
C GLU A 284 -10.53 -6.12 23.13
N LEU A 285 -11.69 -6.08 22.51
CA LEU A 285 -12.87 -6.85 22.92
C LEU A 285 -12.86 -8.28 22.38
N GLN A 286 -12.22 -8.49 21.23
CA GLN A 286 -12.11 -9.80 20.59
C GLN A 286 -11.00 -10.63 21.24
N GLU A 287 -10.97 -11.93 20.90
CA GLU A 287 -9.98 -12.87 21.46
C GLU A 287 -8.53 -12.54 21.07
N ASP A 288 -8.33 -11.85 19.92
CA ASP A 288 -7.00 -11.49 19.42
C ASP A 288 -7.07 -10.17 18.64
N ILE A 289 -5.91 -9.59 18.33
CA ILE A 289 -5.77 -8.32 17.62
C ILE A 289 -5.48 -8.52 16.13
N ALA A 290 -5.74 -7.47 15.33
CA ALA A 290 -5.54 -7.44 13.88
C ALA A 290 -6.17 -8.65 13.15
N MET A 291 -7.34 -9.11 13.61
CA MET A 291 -8.07 -10.22 13.03
C MET A 291 -8.64 -9.90 11.63
N ASP A 292 -8.67 -8.64 11.27
CA ASP A 292 -9.10 -8.09 9.99
C ASP A 292 -7.93 -7.97 8.98
N GLU A 293 -6.70 -8.37 9.36
CA GLU A 293 -5.55 -8.45 8.47
C GLU A 293 -5.33 -9.89 7.97
N VAL A 294 -4.73 -10.04 6.78
CA VAL A 294 -4.35 -11.36 6.25
C VAL A 294 -3.14 -11.93 6.99
N ASP A 295 -3.05 -13.25 7.07
CA ASP A 295 -2.16 -13.96 8.00
C ASP A 295 -0.68 -13.51 7.95
N THR A 296 -0.09 -13.46 6.76
CA THR A 296 1.34 -13.19 6.65
C THR A 296 1.74 -11.77 7.10
N PRO A 297 1.08 -10.68 6.65
CA PRO A 297 1.31 -9.35 7.20
C PRO A 297 0.93 -9.25 8.68
N ARG A 298 -0.15 -9.92 9.11
CA ARG A 298 -0.56 -9.97 10.52
C ARG A 298 0.55 -10.54 11.40
N ASN A 299 1.14 -11.67 11.01
CA ASN A 299 2.24 -12.28 11.74
C ASN A 299 3.44 -11.33 11.88
N GLY A 300 3.77 -10.58 10.83
CA GLY A 300 4.79 -9.55 10.84
C GLY A 300 4.48 -8.43 11.83
N LEU A 301 3.24 -7.92 11.82
CA LEU A 301 2.77 -6.89 12.75
C LEU A 301 2.82 -7.37 14.21
N LEU A 302 2.34 -8.59 14.48
CA LEU A 302 2.37 -9.17 15.83
C LEU A 302 3.81 -9.36 16.35
N ALA A 303 4.73 -9.78 15.47
CA ALA A 303 6.15 -9.88 15.80
C ALA A 303 6.76 -8.52 16.17
N ASP A 304 6.44 -7.47 15.43
CA ASP A 304 6.90 -6.11 15.70
C ASP A 304 6.31 -5.54 17.00
N LEU A 305 5.02 -5.73 17.25
CA LEU A 305 4.35 -5.33 18.49
C LEU A 305 5.01 -6.00 19.72
N LYS A 306 5.28 -7.31 19.62
CA LYS A 306 5.99 -8.06 20.66
C LYS A 306 7.41 -7.53 20.87
N LYS A 307 8.15 -7.29 19.79
CA LYS A 307 9.51 -6.73 19.83
C LYS A 307 9.55 -5.35 20.49
N ASN A 308 8.54 -4.52 20.22
CA ASN A 308 8.41 -3.18 20.79
C ASN A 308 7.77 -3.18 22.20
N GLY A 309 7.51 -4.34 22.80
CA GLY A 309 7.01 -4.48 24.18
C GLY A 309 5.56 -4.00 24.36
N VAL A 310 4.74 -4.01 23.31
CA VAL A 310 3.32 -3.66 23.41
C VAL A 310 2.57 -4.73 24.21
N ARG A 311 1.81 -4.29 25.20
CA ARG A 311 0.92 -5.18 25.97
C ARG A 311 -0.44 -5.26 25.30
N ILE A 312 -1.04 -6.45 25.33
CA ILE A 312 -2.39 -6.73 24.81
C ILE A 312 -3.26 -7.20 25.98
N CYS A 313 -4.44 -6.61 26.11
CA CYS A 313 -5.43 -6.91 27.17
C CYS A 313 -6.81 -7.09 26.55
#